data_ade271990ad94e86ea8ce50878ce82b7
#
_entry.id   ade271990ad94e86ea8ce50878ce82b7
#
_cell.length_a   1.000
_cell.length_b   1.000
_cell.length_c   1.000
_cell.angle_alpha   90.00
_cell.angle_beta   90.00
_cell.angle_gamma   90.00
#
_symmetry.space_group_name_H-M   'P 1'
#
loop_
_entity.id
_entity.type
_entity.pdbx_description
1 polymer ?
#
loop_
_entity_poly.entity_id
_entity_poly.type
_entity_poly.pdbx_seq_one_letter_code
_entity_poly.pdbx_strand_id
1 'polypeptide(L)'
;MIKDNSFFLSGNRTGILLIHGLTGTPNEMRGIARVLHQAGYSVYGVQLAGHCGDVEDLVNSQWEDWFNSVVAAAEKLKEHTDEIFVAGLSMGSLLALKYASAYPVAGVIAYSPTFQYDGWSIPLWSKVLAPIVLPSVHYLNICRNNTFDEAEPYGIKNKVLRSRIVQAMNSGESSEAGLPGNPWHSLFQLQRLSRNVRKNLSNITAPCLLLHAYDDDISHRRNSELIYAKVKGPKTLIWLYNSYHMITIDNDRKQVIDESIRFIEQYHHPKKQSEHLSTRQERKTSPEKIGELL
;
A
#
# COMPACT_ATOMS: atom_id res chain seq x y z
N MET A 1 21.00 12.99 -3.44
CA MET A 1 19.76 12.66 -4.20
C MET A 1 19.39 11.22 -3.87
N ILE A 2 18.20 10.99 -3.34
CA ILE A 2 17.72 9.65 -2.97
C ILE A 2 17.52 8.83 -4.26
N LYS A 3 18.03 7.61 -4.29
CA LYS A 3 17.83 6.66 -5.40
C LYS A 3 16.37 6.19 -5.39
N ASP A 4 15.71 6.19 -6.56
CA ASP A 4 14.37 5.62 -6.70
C ASP A 4 14.45 4.08 -6.70
N ASN A 5 13.84 3.46 -5.70
CA ASN A 5 13.73 2.01 -5.52
C ASN A 5 12.33 1.49 -5.90
N SER A 6 11.47 2.33 -6.50
CA SER A 6 10.21 1.88 -7.07
C SER A 6 10.46 0.76 -8.10
N PHE A 7 9.49 -0.11 -8.28
CA PHE A 7 9.61 -1.20 -9.24
C PHE A 7 8.32 -1.42 -9.99
N PHE A 8 8.42 -1.90 -11.23
CA PHE A 8 7.31 -2.31 -12.04
C PHE A 8 7.52 -3.75 -12.56
N LEU A 9 6.49 -4.58 -12.39
CA LEU A 9 6.42 -5.94 -12.92
C LEU A 9 5.27 -5.97 -13.93
N SER A 10 5.58 -6.04 -15.21
CA SER A 10 4.59 -6.02 -16.30
C SER A 10 3.87 -7.36 -16.41
N GLY A 11 2.54 -7.34 -16.37
CA GLY A 11 1.63 -8.49 -16.49
C GLY A 11 0.45 -8.15 -17.40
N ASN A 12 -0.75 -8.59 -17.01
CA ASN A 12 -1.99 -8.31 -17.72
C ASN A 12 -2.45 -6.84 -17.53
N ARG A 13 -3.63 -6.52 -18.04
CA ARG A 13 -4.17 -5.15 -18.01
C ARG A 13 -4.84 -4.77 -16.68
N THR A 14 -4.78 -5.61 -15.66
CA THR A 14 -5.16 -5.29 -14.28
C THR A 14 -3.93 -4.88 -13.48
N GLY A 15 -3.91 -3.63 -13.03
CA GLY A 15 -2.81 -3.05 -12.28
C GLY A 15 -3.02 -3.13 -10.77
N ILE A 16 -1.94 -3.39 -10.05
CA ILE A 16 -1.93 -3.37 -8.58
C ILE A 16 -0.84 -2.41 -8.12
N LEU A 17 -1.25 -1.32 -7.48
CA LEU A 17 -0.34 -0.36 -6.87
C LEU A 17 -0.10 -0.74 -5.42
N LEU A 18 1.14 -1.00 -5.05
CA LEU A 18 1.56 -1.40 -3.71
C LEU A 18 2.29 -0.26 -3.00
N ILE A 19 1.86 0.05 -1.76
CA ILE A 19 2.32 1.20 -0.98
C ILE A 19 2.85 0.70 0.37
N HIS A 20 4.13 1.00 0.66
CA HIS A 20 4.80 0.62 1.91
C HIS A 20 4.40 1.49 3.12
N GLY A 21 4.85 1.11 4.33
CA GLY A 21 4.59 1.81 5.58
C GLY A 21 5.46 3.05 5.81
N LEU A 22 5.22 3.72 6.96
CA LEU A 22 6.08 4.80 7.46
C LEU A 22 7.46 4.25 7.75
N THR A 23 8.50 4.98 7.41
CA THR A 23 9.92 4.56 7.52
C THR A 23 10.32 3.36 6.67
N GLY A 24 9.36 2.69 6.02
CA GLY A 24 9.57 1.53 5.18
C GLY A 24 10.09 1.83 3.78
N THR A 25 10.18 0.80 2.97
CA THR A 25 10.67 0.85 1.59
C THR A 25 9.79 0.00 0.66
N PRO A 26 9.86 0.18 -0.67
CA PRO A 26 9.17 -0.71 -1.61
C PRO A 26 9.51 -2.19 -1.42
N ASN A 27 10.66 -2.52 -0.81
CA ASN A 27 11.07 -3.90 -0.55
C ASN A 27 10.11 -4.67 0.37
N GLU A 28 9.42 -3.97 1.31
CA GLU A 28 8.40 -4.59 2.17
C GLU A 28 7.28 -5.26 1.36
N MET A 29 7.01 -4.70 0.18
CA MET A 29 5.94 -5.15 -0.69
C MET A 29 6.40 -6.13 -1.78
N ARG A 30 7.73 -6.36 -1.94
CA ARG A 30 8.25 -7.23 -3.02
C ARG A 30 7.81 -8.68 -2.89
N GLY A 31 7.62 -9.18 -1.67
CA GLY A 31 7.17 -10.54 -1.43
C GLY A 31 5.78 -10.80 -2.04
N ILE A 32 4.82 -9.94 -1.70
CA ILE A 32 3.46 -10.01 -2.24
C ILE A 32 3.42 -9.65 -3.74
N ALA A 33 4.23 -8.65 -4.16
CA ALA A 33 4.31 -8.22 -5.55
C ALA A 33 4.68 -9.36 -6.51
N ARG A 34 5.67 -10.17 -6.14
CA ARG A 34 6.09 -11.33 -6.96
C ARG A 34 4.98 -12.34 -7.16
N VAL A 35 4.22 -12.63 -6.12
CA VAL A 35 3.14 -13.63 -6.21
C VAL A 35 1.95 -13.08 -7.00
N LEU A 36 1.60 -11.81 -6.82
CA LEU A 36 0.57 -11.15 -7.63
C LEU A 36 0.98 -11.09 -9.10
N HIS A 37 2.25 -10.81 -9.38
CA HIS A 37 2.77 -10.85 -10.76
C HIS A 37 2.76 -12.28 -11.35
N GLN A 38 3.12 -13.31 -10.56
CA GLN A 38 3.00 -14.71 -10.98
C GLN A 38 1.56 -15.13 -11.25
N ALA A 39 0.57 -14.52 -10.59
CA ALA A 39 -0.85 -14.65 -10.88
C ALA A 39 -1.29 -13.90 -12.16
N GLY A 40 -0.37 -13.21 -12.82
CA GLY A 40 -0.57 -12.56 -14.12
C GLY A 40 -0.82 -11.06 -14.06
N TYR A 41 -0.87 -10.42 -12.89
CA TYR A 41 -1.17 -8.99 -12.75
C TYR A 41 0.04 -8.10 -13.04
N SER A 42 -0.23 -6.87 -13.52
CA SER A 42 0.77 -5.80 -13.54
C SER A 42 0.90 -5.18 -12.15
N VAL A 43 2.12 -5.11 -11.61
CA VAL A 43 2.33 -4.67 -10.23
C VAL A 43 3.34 -3.52 -10.17
N TYR A 44 2.98 -2.44 -9.50
CA TYR A 44 3.87 -1.31 -9.24
C TYR A 44 4.06 -1.11 -7.74
N GLY A 45 5.31 -1.20 -7.26
CA GLY A 45 5.68 -0.84 -5.89
C GLY A 45 6.28 0.55 -5.85
N VAL A 46 5.58 1.50 -5.22
CA VAL A 46 5.99 2.90 -5.18
C VAL A 46 6.95 3.20 -4.03
N GLN A 47 7.97 4.00 -4.28
CA GLN A 47 8.74 4.68 -3.24
C GLN A 47 8.07 6.02 -2.93
N LEU A 48 7.77 6.25 -1.65
CA LEU A 48 7.20 7.51 -1.19
C LEU A 48 8.29 8.58 -1.05
N ALA A 49 7.93 9.84 -1.25
CA ALA A 49 8.84 10.98 -1.09
C ALA A 49 9.50 10.97 0.30
N GLY A 50 10.79 11.27 0.36
CA GLY A 50 11.59 11.28 1.59
C GLY A 50 11.96 9.92 2.16
N HIS A 51 11.43 8.81 1.61
CA HIS A 51 11.75 7.45 2.05
C HIS A 51 12.98 6.89 1.30
N CYS A 52 13.59 5.87 1.87
CA CYS A 52 14.83 5.24 1.37
C CYS A 52 16.09 6.13 1.45
N GLY A 53 15.99 7.29 2.07
CA GLY A 53 17.07 8.20 2.42
C GLY A 53 17.38 8.13 3.91
N ASP A 54 17.93 9.21 4.45
CA ASP A 54 18.17 9.36 5.88
C ASP A 54 16.96 9.93 6.63
N VAL A 55 17.12 10.14 7.95
CA VAL A 55 16.08 10.70 8.81
C VAL A 55 15.69 12.11 8.35
N GLU A 56 16.66 12.93 7.90
CA GLU A 56 16.41 14.30 7.49
C GLU A 56 15.58 14.35 6.19
N ASP A 57 15.84 13.46 5.24
CA ASP A 57 15.04 13.32 4.02
C ASP A 57 13.56 13.08 4.35
N LEU A 58 13.30 12.15 5.27
CA LEU A 58 11.93 11.81 5.68
C LEU A 58 11.27 12.96 6.45
N VAL A 59 12.00 13.61 7.37
CA VAL A 59 11.50 14.74 8.16
C VAL A 59 11.18 15.97 7.30
N ASN A 60 11.89 16.14 6.18
CA ASN A 60 11.64 17.22 5.22
C ASN A 60 10.43 16.95 4.32
N SER A 61 9.88 15.73 4.29
CA SER A 61 8.69 15.39 3.52
C SER A 61 7.41 15.51 4.35
N GLN A 62 6.30 15.82 3.70
CA GLN A 62 4.97 15.90 4.28
C GLN A 62 4.09 14.76 3.76
N TRP A 63 2.99 14.48 4.44
CA TRP A 63 2.07 13.44 4.00
C TRP A 63 1.46 13.74 2.61
N GLU A 64 1.36 15.00 2.24
CA GLU A 64 0.93 15.43 0.91
C GLU A 64 1.93 14.99 -0.17
N ASP A 65 3.24 15.03 0.12
CA ASP A 65 4.30 14.58 -0.80
C ASP A 65 4.26 13.05 -0.96
N TRP A 66 3.98 12.32 0.13
CA TRP A 66 3.76 10.88 0.09
C TRP A 66 2.56 10.53 -0.79
N PHE A 67 1.45 11.27 -0.62
CA PHE A 67 0.27 11.08 -1.43
C PHE A 67 0.50 11.41 -2.91
N ASN A 68 1.24 12.48 -3.21
CA ASN A 68 1.62 12.84 -4.57
C ASN A 68 2.46 11.75 -5.24
N SER A 69 3.35 11.06 -4.48
CA SER A 69 4.08 9.89 -4.97
C SER A 69 3.13 8.76 -5.39
N VAL A 70 2.08 8.51 -4.60
CA VAL A 70 1.04 7.51 -4.92
C VAL A 70 0.28 7.89 -6.18
N VAL A 71 -0.12 9.17 -6.31
CA VAL A 71 -0.84 9.66 -7.52
C VAL A 71 0.03 9.50 -8.75
N ALA A 72 1.30 9.92 -8.71
CA ALA A 72 2.22 9.80 -9.83
C ALA A 72 2.46 8.33 -10.22
N ALA A 73 2.59 7.42 -9.25
CA ALA A 73 2.74 6.00 -9.50
C ALA A 73 1.48 5.37 -10.11
N ALA A 74 0.29 5.79 -9.66
CA ALA A 74 -0.97 5.34 -10.22
C ALA A 74 -1.12 5.76 -11.69
N GLU A 75 -0.73 6.98 -12.05
CA GLU A 75 -0.77 7.44 -13.45
C GLU A 75 0.19 6.62 -14.32
N LYS A 76 1.42 6.36 -13.87
CA LYS A 76 2.35 5.47 -14.58
C LYS A 76 1.78 4.06 -14.77
N LEU A 77 1.10 3.51 -13.75
CA LEU A 77 0.51 2.19 -13.85
C LEU A 77 -0.67 2.16 -14.84
N LYS A 78 -1.48 3.22 -14.89
CA LYS A 78 -2.62 3.37 -15.82
C LYS A 78 -2.19 3.42 -17.30
N GLU A 79 -0.95 3.80 -17.62
CA GLU A 79 -0.43 3.74 -18.98
C GLU A 79 -0.38 2.29 -19.50
N HIS A 80 -0.29 1.32 -18.59
CA HIS A 80 -0.13 -0.11 -18.90
C HIS A 80 -1.36 -0.95 -18.58
N THR A 81 -2.37 -0.38 -17.89
CA THR A 81 -3.50 -1.14 -17.35
C THR A 81 -4.84 -0.46 -17.61
N ASP A 82 -5.93 -1.23 -17.65
CA ASP A 82 -7.29 -0.73 -17.85
C ASP A 82 -8.02 -0.40 -16.54
N GLU A 83 -7.60 -1.03 -15.47
CA GLU A 83 -8.11 -0.83 -14.12
C GLU A 83 -6.98 -0.98 -13.10
N ILE A 84 -7.15 -0.34 -11.96
CA ILE A 84 -6.17 -0.46 -10.87
C ILE A 84 -6.83 -0.82 -9.55
N PHE A 85 -6.19 -1.72 -8.82
CA PHE A 85 -6.36 -1.93 -7.40
C PHE A 85 -5.26 -1.18 -6.65
N VAL A 86 -5.58 -0.61 -5.49
CA VAL A 86 -4.59 0.02 -4.63
C VAL A 86 -4.47 -0.75 -3.33
N ALA A 87 -3.26 -1.09 -2.95
CA ALA A 87 -3.00 -1.88 -1.74
C ALA A 87 -1.87 -1.24 -0.94
N GLY A 88 -1.96 -1.27 0.38
CA GLY A 88 -0.91 -0.68 1.22
C GLY A 88 -0.80 -1.33 2.58
N LEU A 89 0.39 -1.23 3.17
CA LEU A 89 0.71 -1.72 4.50
C LEU A 89 0.79 -0.55 5.48
N SER A 90 0.18 -0.68 6.67
CA SER A 90 0.27 0.30 7.75
C SER A 90 -0.16 1.71 7.31
N MET A 91 0.72 2.71 7.32
CA MET A 91 0.49 4.04 6.74
C MET A 91 0.13 3.95 5.25
N GLY A 92 0.76 3.04 4.50
CA GLY A 92 0.45 2.81 3.09
C GLY A 92 -1.02 2.44 2.85
N SER A 93 -1.68 1.76 3.81
CA SER A 93 -3.13 1.53 3.79
C SER A 93 -3.93 2.82 3.82
N LEU A 94 -3.49 3.80 4.63
CA LEU A 94 -4.16 5.10 4.70
C LEU A 94 -4.02 5.88 3.38
N LEU A 95 -2.85 5.79 2.74
CA LEU A 95 -2.62 6.40 1.43
C LEU A 95 -3.45 5.71 0.34
N ALA A 96 -3.59 4.38 0.38
CA ALA A 96 -4.48 3.63 -0.51
C ALA A 96 -5.95 4.04 -0.33
N LEU A 97 -6.43 4.14 0.91
CA LEU A 97 -7.77 4.63 1.24
C LEU A 97 -7.97 6.10 0.83
N LYS A 98 -6.95 6.96 1.03
CA LYS A 98 -6.98 8.35 0.57
C LYS A 98 -7.12 8.42 -0.94
N TYR A 99 -6.36 7.60 -1.67
CA TYR A 99 -6.44 7.55 -3.12
C TYR A 99 -7.85 7.13 -3.58
N ALA A 100 -8.39 6.05 -3.03
CA ALA A 100 -9.73 5.55 -3.37
C ALA A 100 -10.88 6.50 -2.96
N SER A 101 -10.66 7.39 -1.98
CA SER A 101 -11.63 8.43 -1.62
C SER A 101 -11.68 9.60 -2.61
N ALA A 102 -10.67 9.74 -3.48
CA ALA A 102 -10.51 10.86 -4.42
C ALA A 102 -10.52 10.42 -5.90
N TYR A 103 -10.15 9.17 -6.18
CA TYR A 103 -10.03 8.64 -7.53
C TYR A 103 -10.74 7.29 -7.68
N PRO A 104 -11.27 6.96 -8.85
CA PRO A 104 -11.85 5.65 -9.11
C PRO A 104 -10.80 4.56 -9.10
N VAL A 105 -11.11 3.45 -8.42
CA VAL A 105 -10.32 2.22 -8.35
C VAL A 105 -11.22 1.00 -8.45
N ALA A 106 -10.69 -0.13 -8.95
CA ALA A 106 -11.41 -1.40 -8.97
C ALA A 106 -11.58 -1.99 -7.55
N GLY A 107 -10.65 -1.70 -6.65
CA GLY A 107 -10.74 -2.11 -5.25
C GLY A 107 -9.57 -1.58 -4.41
N VAL A 108 -9.74 -1.67 -3.09
CA VAL A 108 -8.73 -1.27 -2.09
C VAL A 108 -8.39 -2.47 -1.20
N ILE A 109 -7.10 -2.70 -0.96
CA ILE A 109 -6.64 -3.70 -0.01
C ILE A 109 -5.82 -3.00 1.08
N ALA A 110 -6.28 -3.07 2.32
CA ALA A 110 -5.60 -2.46 3.47
C ALA A 110 -4.99 -3.56 4.36
N TYR A 111 -3.66 -3.60 4.41
CA TYR A 111 -2.89 -4.48 5.27
C TYR A 111 -2.53 -3.76 6.56
N SER A 112 -3.00 -4.24 7.71
CA SER A 112 -2.74 -3.66 9.04
C SER A 112 -2.86 -2.13 9.09
N PRO A 113 -4.02 -1.55 8.67
CA PRO A 113 -4.16 -0.09 8.58
C PRO A 113 -3.91 0.59 9.92
N THR A 114 -3.10 1.67 9.91
CA THR A 114 -2.62 2.33 11.13
C THR A 114 -3.00 3.80 11.16
N PHE A 115 -4.14 4.11 11.78
CA PHE A 115 -4.53 5.49 12.11
C PHE A 115 -3.82 6.01 13.36
N GLN A 116 -3.46 5.11 14.25
CA GLN A 116 -2.79 5.39 15.52
C GLN A 116 -1.84 4.25 15.86
N TYR A 117 -0.72 4.59 16.45
CA TYR A 117 0.17 3.65 17.12
C TYR A 117 -0.43 3.33 18.49
N ASP A 118 -1.25 2.29 18.56
CA ASP A 118 -2.03 1.94 19.76
C ASP A 118 -2.08 0.44 20.05
N GLY A 119 -1.23 -0.34 19.40
CA GLY A 119 -1.03 -1.76 19.64
C GLY A 119 -0.49 -2.05 21.06
N TRP A 120 -0.38 -3.31 21.41
CA TRP A 120 -0.02 -3.69 22.78
C TRP A 120 1.45 -3.41 23.16
N SER A 121 2.38 -3.35 22.18
CA SER A 121 3.78 -2.99 22.45
C SER A 121 3.99 -1.50 22.68
N ILE A 122 3.05 -0.66 22.25
CA ILE A 122 3.16 0.79 22.34
C ILE A 122 2.87 1.27 23.78
N PRO A 123 3.78 2.01 24.44
CA PRO A 123 3.60 2.49 25.80
C PRO A 123 2.34 3.36 25.96
N LEU A 124 1.62 3.20 27.07
CA LEU A 124 0.37 3.95 27.30
C LEU A 124 0.60 5.47 27.33
N TRP A 125 1.71 5.91 27.93
CA TRP A 125 2.03 7.33 28.00
C TRP A 125 2.20 7.96 26.61
N SER A 126 2.81 7.25 25.67
CA SER A 126 2.99 7.75 24.29
C SER A 126 1.64 7.83 23.57
N LYS A 127 0.73 6.86 23.76
CA LYS A 127 -0.63 6.92 23.20
C LYS A 127 -1.42 8.14 23.67
N VAL A 128 -1.24 8.53 24.93
CA VAL A 128 -1.95 9.67 25.54
C VAL A 128 -1.31 11.00 25.16
N LEU A 129 0.02 11.08 25.14
CA LEU A 129 0.74 12.34 24.94
C LEU A 129 0.99 12.67 23.46
N ALA A 130 1.08 11.69 22.59
CA ALA A 130 1.36 11.92 21.16
C ALA A 130 0.44 12.94 20.48
N PRO A 131 -0.88 13.02 20.76
CA PRO A 131 -1.76 14.03 20.16
C PRO A 131 -1.40 15.48 20.51
N ILE A 132 -0.67 15.70 21.60
CA ILE A 132 -0.23 17.04 22.08
C ILE A 132 1.24 17.27 21.73
N VAL A 133 2.09 16.29 22.01
CA VAL A 133 3.55 16.41 21.86
C VAL A 133 3.95 16.52 20.39
N LEU A 134 3.41 15.69 19.52
CA LEU A 134 3.82 15.69 18.11
C LEU A 134 3.50 17.00 17.39
N PRO A 135 2.31 17.64 17.54
CA PRO A 135 2.08 18.98 17.02
C PRO A 135 3.04 20.02 17.58
N SER A 136 3.30 20.00 18.90
CA SER A 136 4.19 20.95 19.56
C SER A 136 5.61 20.86 19.02
N VAL A 137 6.14 19.64 18.92
CA VAL A 137 7.46 19.37 18.33
C VAL A 137 7.56 19.90 16.91
N HIS A 138 6.53 19.64 16.10
CA HIS A 138 6.52 20.06 14.70
C HIS A 138 6.46 21.59 14.55
N TYR A 139 5.51 22.25 15.20
CA TYR A 139 5.33 23.71 15.04
C TYR A 139 6.44 24.53 15.69
N LEU A 140 7.05 24.03 16.76
CA LEU A 140 8.21 24.67 17.37
C LEU A 140 9.53 24.33 16.67
N ASN A 141 9.48 23.41 15.69
CA ASN A 141 10.64 22.91 14.95
C ASN A 141 11.80 22.42 15.85
N ILE A 142 11.44 21.73 16.93
CA ILE A 142 12.40 21.16 17.89
C ILE A 142 12.50 19.64 17.71
N CYS A 143 13.51 19.01 18.29
CA CYS A 143 13.69 17.56 18.29
C CYS A 143 13.65 16.93 16.88
N ARG A 144 14.19 17.64 15.87
CA ARG A 144 14.10 17.21 14.45
C ARG A 144 14.63 15.81 14.21
N ASN A 145 15.71 15.45 14.86
CA ASN A 145 16.37 14.15 14.68
C ASN A 145 15.93 13.10 15.70
N ASN A 146 14.95 13.44 16.57
CA ASN A 146 14.46 12.48 17.55
C ASN A 146 13.51 11.48 16.87
N THR A 147 13.74 10.21 17.19
CA THR A 147 12.92 9.09 16.74
C THR A 147 12.18 8.46 17.91
N PHE A 148 11.04 7.87 17.64
CA PHE A 148 10.41 6.90 18.49
C PHE A 148 10.89 5.53 18.01
N ASP A 149 11.78 4.92 18.77
CA ASP A 149 12.36 3.64 18.42
C ASP A 149 11.31 2.54 18.60
N GLU A 150 11.21 1.68 17.60
CA GLU A 150 10.33 0.53 17.69
C GLU A 150 10.92 -0.48 18.67
N ALA A 151 10.05 -1.01 19.51
CA ALA A 151 10.42 -2.06 20.46
C ALA A 151 10.18 -3.44 19.87
N GLU A 152 10.91 -4.44 20.37
CA GLU A 152 10.58 -5.82 20.07
C GLU A 152 9.11 -6.11 20.42
N PRO A 153 8.35 -6.77 19.51
CA PRO A 153 8.76 -7.66 18.42
C PRO A 153 8.82 -7.00 17.01
N TYR A 154 8.85 -5.69 16.86
CA TYR A 154 8.98 -4.99 15.57
C TYR A 154 7.91 -5.38 14.54
N GLY A 155 6.70 -5.63 14.98
CA GLY A 155 5.61 -6.06 14.11
C GLY A 155 5.71 -7.50 13.57
N ILE A 156 6.65 -8.33 14.04
CA ILE A 156 6.94 -9.64 13.47
C ILE A 156 6.88 -10.73 14.55
N LYS A 157 5.94 -11.67 14.40
CA LYS A 157 5.76 -12.81 15.32
C LYS A 157 6.80 -13.91 15.10
N ASN A 158 7.19 -14.14 13.84
CA ASN A 158 8.19 -15.13 13.48
C ASN A 158 9.58 -14.72 13.95
N LYS A 159 10.12 -15.42 14.96
CA LYS A 159 11.40 -15.07 15.60
C LYS A 159 12.60 -15.13 14.63
N VAL A 160 12.64 -16.10 13.73
CA VAL A 160 13.75 -16.25 12.77
C VAL A 160 13.74 -15.12 11.75
N LEU A 161 12.57 -14.79 11.20
CA LEU A 161 12.40 -13.68 10.27
C LEU A 161 12.74 -12.36 10.96
N ARG A 162 12.24 -12.13 12.17
CA ARG A 162 12.49 -10.94 12.97
C ARG A 162 14.00 -10.70 13.17
N SER A 163 14.75 -11.73 13.60
CA SER A 163 16.19 -11.60 13.81
C SER A 163 16.93 -11.19 12.53
N ARG A 164 16.52 -11.71 11.37
CA ARG A 164 17.13 -11.34 10.08
C ARG A 164 16.83 -9.88 9.70
N ILE A 165 15.59 -9.43 9.91
CA ILE A 165 15.17 -8.06 9.57
C ILE A 165 15.86 -7.05 10.50
N VAL A 166 15.91 -7.31 11.81
CA VAL A 166 16.62 -6.46 12.77
C VAL A 166 18.10 -6.36 12.42
N GLN A 167 18.73 -7.46 12.02
CA GLN A 167 20.12 -7.45 11.55
C GLN A 167 20.30 -6.57 10.31
N ALA A 168 19.38 -6.65 9.34
CA ALA A 168 19.41 -5.82 8.13
C ALA A 168 19.17 -4.32 8.45
N MET A 169 18.24 -3.99 9.34
CA MET A 169 18.01 -2.60 9.79
C MET A 169 19.26 -2.00 10.46
N ASN A 170 19.99 -2.80 11.26
CA ASN A 170 21.20 -2.37 11.94
C ASN A 170 22.44 -2.30 11.02
N SER A 171 22.38 -2.82 9.80
CA SER A 171 23.47 -2.74 8.82
C SER A 171 23.65 -1.33 8.21
N GLY A 172 22.70 -0.42 8.45
CA GLY A 172 22.79 0.97 8.03
C GLY A 172 22.33 1.26 6.60
N GLU A 173 21.83 0.26 5.86
CA GLU A 173 21.27 0.45 4.52
C GLU A 173 19.75 0.69 4.59
N SER A 174 19.35 1.94 4.93
CA SER A 174 17.94 2.34 5.00
C SER A 174 17.16 2.14 3.70
N SER A 175 17.85 2.13 2.56
CA SER A 175 17.24 1.87 1.25
C SER A 175 16.73 0.44 1.09
N GLU A 176 17.24 -0.52 1.86
CA GLU A 176 16.82 -1.93 1.81
C GLU A 176 15.82 -2.29 2.89
N ALA A 177 16.07 -1.86 4.14
CA ALA A 177 15.30 -2.28 5.31
C ALA A 177 14.45 -1.17 5.96
N GLY A 178 14.57 0.08 5.49
CA GLY A 178 13.93 1.24 6.12
C GLY A 178 14.71 1.82 7.29
N LEU A 179 14.13 2.83 7.95
CA LEU A 179 14.72 3.46 9.14
C LEU A 179 14.37 2.66 10.40
N PRO A 180 15.28 2.56 11.38
CA PRO A 180 15.06 1.76 12.60
C PRO A 180 14.08 2.37 13.60
N GLY A 181 13.70 3.64 13.42
CA GLY A 181 12.78 4.34 14.29
C GLY A 181 11.95 5.38 13.55
N ASN A 182 10.84 5.76 14.13
CA ASN A 182 9.88 6.71 13.54
C ASN A 182 10.20 8.14 13.97
N PRO A 183 10.64 9.04 13.05
CA PRO A 183 10.88 10.45 13.39
C PRO A 183 9.61 11.13 13.90
N TRP A 184 9.71 11.92 14.95
CA TRP A 184 8.54 12.56 15.57
C TRP A 184 7.79 13.49 14.60
N HIS A 185 8.52 14.19 13.74
CA HIS A 185 7.92 15.01 12.69
C HIS A 185 7.10 14.18 11.68
N SER A 186 7.61 13.01 11.32
CA SER A 186 6.90 12.09 10.40
C SER A 186 5.69 11.45 11.06
N LEU A 187 5.76 11.14 12.37
CA LEU A 187 4.59 10.71 13.15
C LEU A 187 3.50 11.79 13.21
N PHE A 188 3.88 13.06 13.28
CA PHE A 188 2.92 14.17 13.17
C PHE A 188 2.26 14.21 11.77
N GLN A 189 3.04 14.01 10.71
CA GLN A 189 2.48 13.94 9.36
C GLN A 189 1.52 12.75 9.21
N LEU A 190 1.83 11.60 9.81
CA LEU A 190 0.90 10.46 9.89
C LEU A 190 -0.40 10.84 10.63
N GLN A 191 -0.33 11.61 11.73
CA GLN A 191 -1.55 12.10 12.40
C GLN A 191 -2.40 13.00 11.50
N ARG A 192 -1.77 13.88 10.69
CA ARG A 192 -2.46 14.74 9.72
C ARG A 192 -3.16 13.89 8.65
N LEU A 193 -2.44 12.93 8.05
CA LEU A 193 -2.97 11.98 7.09
C LEU A 193 -4.15 11.21 7.70
N SER A 194 -3.97 10.65 8.89
CA SER A 194 -5.00 9.91 9.63
C SER A 194 -6.29 10.72 9.80
N ARG A 195 -6.19 11.99 10.22
CA ARG A 195 -7.35 12.89 10.36
C ARG A 195 -8.04 13.14 9.02
N ASN A 196 -7.26 13.33 7.95
CA ASN A 196 -7.80 13.54 6.60
C ASN A 196 -8.54 12.29 6.11
N VAL A 197 -7.92 11.11 6.21
CA VAL A 197 -8.53 9.85 5.76
C VAL A 197 -9.81 9.54 6.53
N ARG A 198 -9.81 9.68 7.88
CA ARG A 198 -11.00 9.45 8.73
C ARG A 198 -12.21 10.27 8.30
N LYS A 199 -12.01 11.50 7.84
CA LYS A 199 -13.07 12.39 7.36
C LYS A 199 -13.63 11.95 6.00
N ASN A 200 -12.84 11.26 5.20
CA ASN A 200 -13.15 10.91 3.82
C ASN A 200 -13.50 9.42 3.61
N LEU A 201 -13.48 8.58 4.67
CA LEU A 201 -13.78 7.15 4.54
C LEU A 201 -15.16 6.87 3.92
N SER A 202 -16.16 7.69 4.24
CA SER A 202 -17.51 7.55 3.68
C SER A 202 -17.63 7.89 2.19
N ASN A 203 -16.61 8.46 1.59
CA ASN A 203 -16.55 8.72 0.14
C ASN A 203 -16.08 7.49 -0.64
N ILE A 204 -15.56 6.47 0.03
CA ILE A 204 -15.07 5.24 -0.60
C ILE A 204 -16.27 4.34 -0.90
N THR A 205 -16.57 4.18 -2.19
CA THR A 205 -17.62 3.28 -2.71
C THR A 205 -17.04 2.05 -3.40
N ALA A 206 -15.74 2.04 -3.66
CA ALA A 206 -15.03 0.89 -4.20
C ALA A 206 -15.03 -0.28 -3.20
N PRO A 207 -14.98 -1.53 -3.67
CA PRO A 207 -14.78 -2.70 -2.82
C PRO A 207 -13.51 -2.57 -1.96
N CYS A 208 -13.58 -3.01 -0.70
CA CYS A 208 -12.49 -2.94 0.26
C CYS A 208 -12.24 -4.29 0.93
N LEU A 209 -10.99 -4.76 0.87
CA LEU A 209 -10.48 -5.87 1.66
C LEU A 209 -9.61 -5.32 2.79
N LEU A 210 -9.93 -5.69 4.03
CA LEU A 210 -9.18 -5.33 5.22
C LEU A 210 -8.59 -6.61 5.82
N LEU A 211 -7.27 -6.67 5.95
CA LEU A 211 -6.57 -7.77 6.62
C LEU A 211 -5.78 -7.19 7.79
N HIS A 212 -5.97 -7.75 8.98
CA HIS A 212 -5.33 -7.23 10.19
C HIS A 212 -5.01 -8.36 11.16
N ALA A 213 -3.84 -8.31 11.78
CA ALA A 213 -3.50 -9.25 12.82
C ALA A 213 -4.37 -9.01 14.08
N TYR A 214 -4.94 -10.07 14.62
CA TYR A 214 -5.80 -9.96 15.82
C TYR A 214 -5.02 -9.40 17.00
N ASP A 215 -3.77 -9.86 17.16
CA ASP A 215 -2.83 -9.47 18.20
C ASP A 215 -1.75 -8.51 17.65
N ASP A 216 -2.14 -7.52 16.86
CA ASP A 216 -1.22 -6.52 16.31
C ASP A 216 -0.54 -5.73 17.43
N ASP A 217 0.79 -5.70 17.41
CA ASP A 217 1.63 -5.07 18.45
C ASP A 217 1.76 -3.55 18.25
N ILE A 218 1.63 -3.06 17.02
CA ILE A 218 1.80 -1.65 16.62
C ILE A 218 0.45 -0.92 16.54
N SER A 219 -0.53 -1.54 15.87
CA SER A 219 -1.81 -0.92 15.51
C SER A 219 -2.99 -1.79 15.97
N HIS A 220 -3.73 -1.35 16.99
CA HIS A 220 -4.85 -2.12 17.50
C HIS A 220 -5.92 -2.35 16.42
N ARG A 221 -6.54 -3.53 16.39
CA ARG A 221 -7.58 -3.96 15.44
C ARG A 221 -8.73 -2.96 15.24
N ARG A 222 -9.01 -2.07 16.22
CA ARG A 222 -10.01 -0.99 16.10
C ARG A 222 -9.76 -0.05 14.92
N ASN A 223 -8.52 0.00 14.40
CA ASN A 223 -8.18 0.76 13.19
C ASN A 223 -8.90 0.17 11.96
N SER A 224 -8.94 -1.15 11.79
CA SER A 224 -9.70 -1.82 10.73
C SER A 224 -11.21 -1.78 10.97
N GLU A 225 -11.65 -1.93 12.22
CA GLU A 225 -13.07 -1.82 12.60
C GLU A 225 -13.64 -0.43 12.23
N LEU A 226 -12.87 0.63 12.43
CA LEU A 226 -13.23 2.00 12.02
C LEU A 226 -13.46 2.13 10.50
N ILE A 227 -12.57 1.54 9.69
CA ILE A 227 -12.72 1.55 8.23
C ILE A 227 -13.97 0.77 7.86
N TYR A 228 -14.10 -0.46 8.39
CA TYR A 228 -15.25 -1.32 8.14
C TYR A 228 -16.59 -0.65 8.46
N ALA A 229 -16.65 0.11 9.54
CA ALA A 229 -17.87 0.83 9.92
C ALA A 229 -18.22 2.01 9.00
N LYS A 230 -17.23 2.65 8.35
CA LYS A 230 -17.43 3.93 7.64
C LYS A 230 -17.45 3.83 6.13
N VAL A 231 -16.74 2.88 5.53
CA VAL A 231 -16.70 2.70 4.06
C VAL A 231 -18.08 2.29 3.56
N LYS A 232 -18.50 2.84 2.42
CA LYS A 232 -19.83 2.57 1.84
C LYS A 232 -19.83 1.42 0.84
N GLY A 233 -18.69 1.14 0.19
CA GLY A 233 -18.57 0.04 -0.76
C GLY A 233 -18.71 -1.35 -0.12
N PRO A 234 -18.77 -2.40 -0.94
CA PRO A 234 -18.62 -3.78 -0.48
C PRO A 234 -17.32 -3.92 0.33
N LYS A 235 -17.37 -4.66 1.43
CA LYS A 235 -16.23 -4.73 2.34
C LYS A 235 -16.12 -6.08 3.02
N THR A 236 -14.88 -6.55 3.14
CA THR A 236 -14.52 -7.78 3.84
C THR A 236 -13.44 -7.47 4.86
N LEU A 237 -13.57 -7.99 6.07
CA LEU A 237 -12.58 -7.88 7.14
C LEU A 237 -12.15 -9.27 7.58
N ILE A 238 -10.86 -9.54 7.51
CA ILE A 238 -10.26 -10.82 7.85
C ILE A 238 -9.25 -10.62 8.98
N TRP A 239 -9.44 -11.38 10.07
CA TRP A 239 -8.51 -11.42 11.18
C TRP A 239 -7.47 -12.52 10.97
N LEU A 240 -6.20 -12.18 11.22
CA LEU A 240 -5.05 -13.07 11.17
C LEU A 240 -4.58 -13.38 12.60
N TYR A 241 -4.42 -14.65 12.92
CA TYR A 241 -4.18 -15.06 14.32
C TYR A 241 -2.75 -15.52 14.59
N ASN A 242 -1.93 -15.65 13.55
CA ASN A 242 -0.55 -16.13 13.70
C ASN A 242 0.50 -15.12 13.22
N SER A 243 0.13 -13.85 13.09
CA SER A 243 1.05 -12.76 12.71
C SER A 243 0.89 -11.60 13.69
N TYR A 244 1.85 -10.68 13.66
CA TYR A 244 1.77 -9.35 14.21
C TYR A 244 1.61 -8.32 13.07
N HIS A 245 2.02 -7.07 13.27
CA HIS A 245 1.74 -5.95 12.37
C HIS A 245 2.14 -6.19 10.90
N MET A 246 3.33 -6.77 10.67
CA MET A 246 3.92 -6.97 9.34
C MET A 246 3.36 -8.19 8.61
N ILE A 247 2.03 -8.25 8.46
CA ILE A 247 1.29 -9.42 7.93
C ILE A 247 1.71 -9.86 6.52
N THR A 248 2.29 -8.95 5.73
CA THR A 248 2.75 -9.23 4.36
C THR A 248 3.98 -10.14 4.30
N ILE A 249 4.71 -10.26 5.41
CA ILE A 249 5.95 -11.04 5.49
C ILE A 249 5.94 -12.09 6.61
N ASP A 250 5.06 -11.96 7.60
CA ASP A 250 4.99 -12.83 8.78
C ASP A 250 4.31 -14.18 8.48
N ASN A 251 3.97 -14.94 9.49
CA ASN A 251 3.50 -16.33 9.40
C ASN A 251 2.24 -16.50 8.54
N ASP A 252 1.28 -15.55 8.60
CA ASP A 252 0.04 -15.61 7.82
C ASP A 252 0.18 -15.07 6.39
N ARG A 253 1.40 -14.74 5.92
CA ARG A 253 1.63 -14.14 4.59
C ARG A 253 0.95 -14.90 3.45
N LYS A 254 0.88 -16.24 3.55
CA LYS A 254 0.22 -17.05 2.53
C LYS A 254 -1.27 -16.74 2.48
N GLN A 255 -1.93 -16.70 3.63
CA GLN A 255 -3.35 -16.34 3.72
C GLN A 255 -3.59 -14.92 3.20
N VAL A 256 -2.72 -13.94 3.56
CA VAL A 256 -2.78 -12.56 3.06
C VAL A 256 -2.75 -12.53 1.53
N ILE A 257 -1.86 -13.28 0.92
CA ILE A 257 -1.73 -13.35 -0.54
C ILE A 257 -2.95 -14.01 -1.17
N ASP A 258 -3.37 -15.17 -0.67
CA ASP A 258 -4.51 -15.93 -1.20
C ASP A 258 -5.80 -15.10 -1.15
N GLU A 259 -6.05 -14.38 -0.04
CA GLU A 259 -7.23 -13.51 0.10
C GLU A 259 -7.14 -12.27 -0.80
N SER A 260 -5.93 -11.74 -1.01
CA SER A 260 -5.74 -10.61 -1.93
C SER A 260 -6.03 -11.02 -3.38
N ILE A 261 -5.54 -12.19 -3.83
CA ILE A 261 -5.81 -12.72 -5.17
C ILE A 261 -7.31 -12.97 -5.34
N ARG A 262 -7.96 -13.66 -4.38
CA ARG A 262 -9.40 -13.93 -4.40
C ARG A 262 -10.23 -12.65 -4.50
N PHE A 263 -9.85 -11.62 -3.75
CA PHE A 263 -10.50 -10.32 -3.80
C PHE A 263 -10.34 -9.64 -5.17
N ILE A 264 -9.13 -9.66 -5.73
CA ILE A 264 -8.89 -9.09 -7.07
C ILE A 264 -9.71 -9.84 -8.11
N GLU A 265 -9.71 -11.19 -8.12
CA GLU A 265 -10.50 -12.01 -9.03
C GLU A 265 -12.01 -11.73 -8.92
N GLN A 266 -12.50 -11.51 -7.71
CA GLN A 266 -13.92 -11.20 -7.47
C GLN A 266 -14.36 -9.86 -8.08
N TYR A 267 -13.49 -8.86 -8.09
CA TYR A 267 -13.80 -7.50 -8.51
C TYR A 267 -13.06 -7.04 -9.78
N HIS A 268 -12.28 -7.92 -10.36
CA HIS A 268 -11.64 -7.70 -11.65
C HIS A 268 -12.69 -7.68 -12.76
N HIS A 269 -12.71 -6.62 -13.55
CA HIS A 269 -13.59 -6.45 -14.71
C HIS A 269 -12.74 -6.22 -15.97
N PRO A 270 -12.25 -7.29 -16.64
CA PRO A 270 -11.51 -7.10 -17.88
C PRO A 270 -12.43 -6.44 -18.90
N LYS A 271 -12.00 -5.30 -19.46
CA LYS A 271 -12.67 -4.77 -20.64
C LYS A 271 -12.67 -5.85 -21.70
N LYS A 272 -13.87 -6.29 -22.17
CA LYS A 272 -13.97 -7.18 -23.32
C LYS A 272 -13.12 -6.58 -24.42
N GLN A 273 -12.13 -7.31 -24.93
CA GLN A 273 -11.44 -6.93 -26.15
C GLN A 273 -12.54 -6.78 -27.20
N SER A 274 -12.82 -5.51 -27.58
CA SER A 274 -13.73 -5.24 -28.68
C SER A 274 -13.18 -5.94 -29.90
N GLU A 275 -14.02 -6.76 -30.53
CA GLU A 275 -13.81 -7.52 -31.75
C GLU A 275 -13.31 -6.60 -32.89
N HIS A 276 -12.03 -6.30 -32.92
CA HIS A 276 -11.38 -5.66 -34.06
C HIS A 276 -10.78 -6.68 -35.04
N LEU A 277 -11.23 -7.93 -35.01
CA LEU A 277 -10.76 -8.99 -35.91
C LEU A 277 -11.77 -9.41 -36.99
N SER A 278 -13.01 -8.89 -36.99
CA SER A 278 -14.01 -9.31 -37.98
C SER A 278 -14.02 -8.53 -39.31
N THR A 279 -13.34 -7.39 -39.41
CA THR A 279 -13.39 -6.57 -40.64
C THR A 279 -12.22 -6.78 -41.62
N ARG A 280 -11.31 -7.72 -41.34
CA ARG A 280 -10.17 -7.97 -42.23
C ARG A 280 -10.32 -9.22 -43.12
N GLN A 281 -11.35 -10.04 -42.91
CA GLN A 281 -11.60 -11.25 -43.73
C GLN A 281 -12.67 -11.08 -44.80
N GLU A 282 -13.49 -10.04 -44.79
CA GLU A 282 -14.55 -9.87 -45.79
C GLU A 282 -14.12 -9.10 -47.06
N ARG A 283 -12.85 -8.68 -47.20
CA ARG A 283 -12.36 -8.00 -48.41
C ARG A 283 -11.55 -8.86 -49.37
N LYS A 284 -11.60 -10.18 -49.27
CA LYS A 284 -10.82 -11.09 -50.15
C LYS A 284 -11.64 -12.08 -50.98
N THR A 285 -12.93 -11.88 -51.12
CA THR A 285 -13.74 -12.72 -52.05
C THR A 285 -14.70 -11.83 -52.84
N SER A 286 -14.19 -11.13 -53.87
CA SER A 286 -14.97 -10.71 -55.04
C SER A 286 -14.39 -11.42 -56.24
N PRO A 287 -15.14 -12.28 -56.93
CA PRO A 287 -14.67 -12.89 -58.19
C PRO A 287 -14.71 -11.86 -59.32
N GLU A 288 -13.57 -11.65 -59.97
CA GLU A 288 -13.49 -10.97 -61.27
C GLU A 288 -14.35 -11.66 -62.30
N LYS A 289 -15.33 -10.97 -62.84
CA LYS A 289 -16.02 -11.36 -64.07
C LYS A 289 -15.09 -11.13 -65.26
N ILE A 290 -14.63 -12.20 -65.85
CA ILE A 290 -14.05 -12.20 -67.18
C ILE A 290 -15.20 -12.06 -68.17
N GLY A 291 -15.30 -10.93 -68.83
CA GLY A 291 -16.19 -10.70 -69.98
C GLY A 291 -15.44 -10.98 -71.26
N GLU A 292 -15.93 -11.95 -72.00
CA GLU A 292 -15.56 -12.21 -73.41
C GLU A 292 -15.87 -11.02 -74.30
N LEU A 293 -14.94 -10.72 -75.19
CA LEU A 293 -15.20 -9.92 -76.39
C LEU A 293 -14.72 -10.68 -77.63
N LEU A 294 -15.71 -11.02 -78.46
CA LEU A 294 -15.53 -11.22 -79.90
C LEU A 294 -15.04 -9.96 -80.53
#